data_a67446be1964aff273406be09e184663
#
_entry.id   a67446be1964aff273406be09e184663
#
_cell.length_a   1.000
_cell.length_b   1.000
_cell.length_c   1.000
_cell.angle_alpha   90.00
_cell.angle_beta   90.00
_cell.angle_gamma   90.00
#
_symmetry.space_group_name_H-M   'P 1'
#
loop_
_entity.id
_entity.type
_entity.pdbx_description
1 polymer ?
#
loop_
_entity_poly.entity_id
_entity_poly.type
_entity_poly.pdbx_seq_one_letter_code
_entity_poly.pdbx_strand_id
1 'polypeptide(L)' 'RGENLTTHGFKDLILKSGTRDKVFIIGSTDGFDKNILKMSDRVISLSRMTLTHSFAAIILLEQIYRSVTIVVNHPYHRN' A
#
# COMPACT_ATOMS: atom_id res chain seq x y z
N ARG A 1 1.09 -13.18 2.36
CA ARG A 1 0.56 -13.35 1.02
C ARG A 1 0.53 -12.02 0.28
N GLY A 2 1.24 -11.86 -0.74
CA GLY A 2 1.42 -10.63 -1.46
C GLY A 2 2.84 -10.14 -1.31
N GLU A 3 3.19 -9.11 -2.07
CA GLU A 3 4.53 -8.57 -2.04
C GLU A 3 4.78 -7.78 -0.77
N ASN A 4 5.93 -8.00 -0.16
CA ASN A 4 6.41 -7.14 0.92
C ASN A 4 7.23 -6.03 0.29
N LEU A 5 6.79 -4.79 0.48
CA LEU A 5 7.48 -3.63 -0.06
C LEU A 5 8.04 -2.79 1.07
N THR A 6 9.18 -2.18 0.82
CA THR A 6 9.67 -1.10 1.68
C THR A 6 8.85 0.15 1.40
N THR A 7 8.99 1.16 2.25
CA THR A 7 8.35 2.46 2.01
C THR A 7 8.77 3.03 0.65
N HIS A 8 10.05 2.97 0.31
CA HIS A 8 10.52 3.45 -0.98
C HIS A 8 10.00 2.61 -2.14
N GLY A 9 9.87 1.31 -1.95
CA GLY A 9 9.27 0.44 -2.96
C GLY A 9 7.81 0.78 -3.21
N PHE A 10 7.07 1.07 -2.15
CA PHE A 10 5.67 1.48 -2.26
C PHE A 10 5.56 2.84 -2.96
N LYS A 11 6.42 3.79 -2.59
CA LYS A 11 6.48 5.09 -3.24
C LYS A 11 6.73 4.94 -4.75
N ASP A 12 7.68 4.09 -5.12
CA ASP A 12 7.99 3.87 -6.54
C ASP A 12 6.80 3.27 -7.28
N LEU A 13 6.07 2.37 -6.64
CA LEU A 13 4.87 1.80 -7.21
C LEU A 13 3.82 2.88 -7.50
N ILE A 14 3.61 3.79 -6.55
CA ILE A 14 2.66 4.89 -6.72
C ILE A 14 3.09 5.80 -7.87
N LEU A 15 4.36 6.16 -7.92
CA LEU A 15 4.90 7.03 -8.98
C LEU A 15 4.78 6.38 -10.36
N LYS A 16 5.03 5.10 -10.44
CA LYS A 16 5.00 4.38 -11.72
C LYS A 16 3.63 4.43 -12.37
N SER A 17 2.57 4.53 -11.57
CA SER A 17 1.22 4.64 -12.09
C SER A 17 0.94 5.97 -12.77
N GLY A 18 1.80 6.96 -12.58
CA GLY A 18 1.61 8.28 -13.17
C GLY A 18 0.37 8.99 -12.65
N THR A 19 -0.38 9.60 -13.57
CA THR A 19 -1.58 10.35 -13.22
C THR A 19 -2.85 9.50 -13.19
N ARG A 20 -2.75 8.19 -13.43
CA ARG A 20 -3.92 7.33 -13.41
C ARG A 20 -4.48 7.22 -12.00
N ASP A 21 -5.78 7.10 -11.91
CA ASP A 21 -6.46 6.89 -10.65
C ASP A 21 -6.01 5.56 -10.04
N LYS A 22 -5.88 5.55 -8.72
CA LYS A 22 -5.48 4.38 -7.98
C LYS A 22 -6.58 4.00 -7.00
N VAL A 23 -6.90 2.72 -6.97
CA VAL A 23 -7.89 2.19 -6.04
C VAL A 23 -7.20 1.16 -5.17
N PHE A 24 -7.29 1.37 -3.86
CA PHE A 24 -6.74 0.45 -2.86
C PHE A 24 -7.88 -0.29 -2.19
N ILE A 25 -7.78 -1.61 -2.17
CA ILE A 25 -8.78 -2.45 -1.54
C ILE A 25 -8.12 -3.18 -0.39
N ILE A 26 -8.73 -3.06 0.78
CA ILE A 26 -8.21 -3.70 1.99
C ILE A 26 -9.05 -4.94 2.26
N GLY A 27 -8.38 -6.08 2.33
CA GLY A 27 -9.05 -7.35 2.57
C GLY A 27 -9.46 -7.52 4.02
N SER A 28 -10.36 -8.45 4.25
CA SER A 28 -10.74 -8.86 5.59
C SER A 28 -9.61 -9.70 6.19
N THR A 29 -9.77 -10.08 7.48
CA THR A 29 -8.81 -10.96 8.14
C THR A 29 -8.66 -12.31 7.46
N ASP A 30 -9.70 -12.74 6.75
CA ASP A 30 -9.68 -14.02 6.03
C ASP A 30 -9.05 -13.90 4.64
N GLY A 31 -8.64 -12.69 4.26
CA GLY A 31 -8.03 -12.44 2.97
C GLY A 31 -9.03 -12.00 1.92
N PHE A 32 -8.60 -12.03 0.69
CA PHE A 32 -9.42 -11.58 -0.44
C PHE A 32 -10.13 -12.76 -1.09
N ASP A 33 -11.31 -12.46 -1.62
CA ASP A 33 -11.96 -13.31 -2.58
C ASP A 33 -11.07 -13.49 -3.81
N LYS A 34 -11.10 -14.66 -4.42
CA LYS A 34 -10.31 -14.96 -5.62
C LYS A 34 -10.62 -14.00 -6.77
N ASN A 35 -11.86 -13.57 -6.91
CA ASN A 35 -12.24 -12.65 -7.97
C ASN A 35 -11.56 -11.30 -7.79
N ILE A 36 -11.49 -10.82 -6.56
CA ILE A 36 -10.79 -9.56 -6.26
C ILE A 36 -9.31 -9.69 -6.59
N LEU A 37 -8.69 -10.81 -6.23
CA LEU A 37 -7.28 -11.03 -6.53
C LEU A 37 -7.01 -11.02 -8.04
N LYS A 38 -7.90 -11.64 -8.82
CA LYS A 38 -7.74 -11.66 -10.27
C LYS A 38 -7.88 -10.30 -10.91
N MET A 39 -8.69 -9.43 -10.32
CA MET A 39 -8.92 -8.08 -10.84
C MET A 39 -7.83 -7.11 -10.40
N SER A 40 -7.00 -7.48 -9.45
CA SER A 40 -5.99 -6.58 -8.90
C SER A 40 -4.76 -6.57 -9.76
N ASP A 41 -4.19 -5.37 -9.96
CA ASP A 41 -2.92 -5.23 -10.65
C ASP A 41 -1.76 -5.70 -9.78
N ARG A 42 -1.85 -5.44 -8.48
CA ARG A 42 -0.81 -5.80 -7.52
C ARG A 42 -1.45 -6.24 -6.22
N VAL A 43 -0.82 -7.20 -5.57
CA VAL A 43 -1.20 -7.63 -4.23
C VAL A 43 -0.03 -7.33 -3.31
N ILE A 44 -0.27 -6.51 -2.30
CA ILE A 44 0.78 -6.01 -1.40
C ILE A 44 0.48 -6.44 0.01
N SER A 45 1.50 -6.86 0.72
CA SER A 45 1.42 -7.13 2.15
C SER A 45 1.98 -5.94 2.91
N LEU A 46 1.19 -5.38 3.82
CA LEU A 46 1.63 -4.26 4.65
C LEU A 46 2.55 -4.71 5.78
N SER A 47 2.47 -5.97 6.15
CA SER A 47 3.26 -6.52 7.25
C SER A 47 3.25 -8.03 7.12
N ARG A 48 4.28 -8.65 7.66
CA ARG A 48 4.31 -10.11 7.79
C ARG A 48 3.42 -10.59 8.93
N MET A 49 2.97 -9.67 9.77
CA MET A 49 2.07 -9.94 10.87
C MET A 49 0.64 -9.71 10.41
N THR A 50 -0.29 -10.44 11.00
CA THR A 50 -1.71 -10.25 10.71
C THR A 50 -2.18 -8.96 11.34
N LEU A 51 -2.86 -8.13 10.55
CA LEU A 51 -3.40 -6.86 11.01
C LEU A 51 -4.92 -6.88 10.92
N THR A 52 -5.57 -6.19 11.86
CA THR A 52 -7.00 -5.95 11.70
C THR A 52 -7.22 -5.03 10.52
N HIS A 53 -8.44 -5.06 9.97
CA HIS A 53 -8.81 -4.23 8.85
C HIS A 53 -8.58 -2.74 9.14
N SER A 54 -8.95 -2.30 10.35
CA SER A 54 -8.78 -0.89 10.72
C SER A 54 -7.32 -0.47 10.80
N PHE A 55 -6.47 -1.30 11.39
CA PHE A 55 -5.04 -1.00 11.43
C PHE A 55 -4.41 -1.03 10.05
N ALA A 56 -4.83 -1.97 9.22
CA ALA A 56 -4.33 -2.03 7.85
C ALA A 56 -4.68 -0.74 7.09
N ALA A 57 -5.88 -0.22 7.27
CA ALA A 57 -6.30 1.02 6.64
C ALA A 57 -5.44 2.20 7.10
N ILE A 58 -5.17 2.28 8.40
CA ILE A 58 -4.35 3.35 8.96
C ILE A 58 -2.92 3.28 8.43
N ILE A 59 -2.34 2.08 8.40
CA ILE A 59 -0.98 1.89 7.89
C ILE A 59 -0.92 2.28 6.42
N LEU A 60 -1.90 1.86 5.63
CA LEU A 60 -1.93 2.19 4.22
C LEU A 60 -2.00 3.70 3.99
N LEU A 61 -2.88 4.39 4.70
CA LEU A 61 -3.01 5.84 4.59
C LEU A 61 -1.73 6.55 5.00
N GLU A 62 -1.10 6.08 6.06
CA GLU A 62 0.16 6.65 6.53
C GLU A 62 1.26 6.48 5.48
N GLN A 63 1.33 5.32 4.85
CA GLN A 63 2.34 5.07 3.82
C GLN A 63 2.08 5.88 2.54
N ILE A 64 0.83 6.10 2.19
CA ILE A 64 0.49 6.97 1.08
C ILE A 64 0.95 8.39 1.37
N TYR A 65 0.65 8.90 2.56
CA TYR A 65 1.09 10.24 2.97
C TYR A 65 2.61 10.33 2.96
N ARG A 66 3.28 9.34 3.55
CA ARG A 66 4.74 9.29 3.59
C ARG A 66 5.33 9.29 2.19
N SER A 67 4.76 8.53 1.28
CA SER A 67 5.22 8.48 -0.11
C SER A 67 5.13 9.84 -0.79
N VAL A 68 4.04 10.55 -0.58
CA VAL A 68 3.88 11.90 -1.14
C VAL A 68 4.93 12.85 -0.56
N THR A 69 5.20 12.77 0.75
CA THR A 69 6.19 13.64 1.37
C THR A 69 7.59 13.39 0.83
N ILE A 70 7.91 12.14 0.53
CA ILE A 70 9.20 11.81 -0.08
C ILE A 70 9.30 12.42 -1.47
N VAL A 71 8.25 12.31 -2.26
CA VAL A 71 8.22 12.82 -3.64
C VAL A 71 8.41 14.33 -3.67
N VAL A 72 7.77 15.06 -2.75
CA VAL A 72 7.88 16.52 -2.68
C VAL A 72 9.03 16.99 -1.80
N ASN A 73 9.88 16.05 -1.36
CA ASN A 73 11.07 16.35 -0.56
C ASN A 73 10.74 17.02 0.78
N HIS A 74 9.62 16.65 1.38
CA HIS A 74 9.24 17.11 2.71
C HIS A 74 9.97 16.27 3.76
N PRO A 75 10.40 16.84 4.89
CA PRO A 75 11.20 16.11 5.88
C PRO A 75 10.43 15.13 6.77
N TYR A 76 9.23 14.77 6.43
CA TYR A 76 8.43 13.85 7.25
C TYR A 76 9.08 12.48 7.40
N HIS A 77 9.53 11.90 6.28
CA HIS A 77 10.14 10.58 6.29
C HIS A 77 11.62 10.68 6.63
N ARG A 78 12.07 9.81 7.54
CA ARG A 78 13.49 9.69 7.90
C ARG A 78 13.90 8.24 7.75
N ASN A 79 15.00 8.03 7.13
CA ASN A 79 15.59 6.69 6.98
C ASN A 79 16.34 6.28 8.23
#